data_fcc2767b0de98154115f33e04bf9163a
#
_entry.id   fcc2767b0de98154115f33e04bf9163a
#
_cell.length_a   1.000
_cell.length_b   1.000
_cell.length_c   1.000
_cell.angle_alpha   90.00
_cell.angle_beta   90.00
_cell.angle_gamma   90.00
#
_symmetry.space_group_name_H-M   'P 1'
#
loop_
_entity.id
_entity.type
_entity.pdbx_description
1 polymer ?
#
loop_
_entity_poly.entity_id
_entity_poly.type
_entity_poly.pdbx_seq_one_letter_code
_entity_poly.pdbx_strand_id
1 'polypeptide(L)'
;MKKNFSAIIAVIFAVGAALYAQTTEQGKQDALFLYNSGRFEEAIKICQKEIEQNPNRVDSYVVMCWSLVRSRQYAEAELRANAGLLVSPYDLRLIEILGEARFYLGKNNGAMEQFQKYIAAAPENGARVGTAYYFMGELYVRKARYLHADIALSAAVRKEPLLERWWVRLGYAREMAKNYRGSLSAYDEALRLNPSSADAQNGRTRVASLLQ
;
A
#
# COMPACT_ATOMS: atom_id res chain seq x y z
N MET A 1 48.24 -33.32 31.36
CA MET A 1 46.94 -32.62 31.55
C MET A 1 46.79 -31.25 30.84
N LYS A 2 47.83 -30.66 30.20
CA LYS A 2 47.73 -29.31 29.55
C LYS A 2 47.24 -29.33 28.08
N LYS A 3 47.29 -30.45 27.34
CA LYS A 3 46.88 -30.52 25.93
C LYS A 3 45.38 -30.57 25.68
N ASN A 4 44.56 -31.03 26.65
CA ASN A 4 43.12 -31.14 26.45
C ASN A 4 42.34 -29.84 26.73
N PHE A 5 42.95 -28.88 27.44
CA PHE A 5 42.30 -27.61 27.78
C PHE A 5 42.25 -26.64 26.58
N SER A 6 43.32 -26.65 25.75
CA SER A 6 43.35 -25.81 24.54
C SER A 6 42.36 -26.27 23.46
N ALA A 7 42.12 -27.59 23.33
CA ALA A 7 41.16 -28.12 22.36
C ALA A 7 39.70 -27.78 22.72
N ILE A 8 39.34 -27.77 24.02
CA ILE A 8 38.03 -27.46 24.52
C ILE A 8 37.71 -25.95 24.29
N ILE A 9 38.67 -25.08 24.56
CA ILE A 9 38.51 -23.62 24.31
C ILE A 9 38.32 -23.31 22.83
N ALA A 10 39.07 -23.97 21.92
CA ALA A 10 38.94 -23.78 20.47
C ALA A 10 37.57 -24.24 19.95
N VAL A 11 36.99 -25.32 20.49
CA VAL A 11 35.65 -25.81 20.10
C VAL A 11 34.55 -24.86 20.59
N ILE A 12 34.67 -24.30 21.80
CA ILE A 12 33.68 -23.35 22.33
C ILE A 12 33.68 -22.03 21.51
N PHE A 13 34.85 -21.54 21.10
CA PHE A 13 34.95 -20.36 20.22
C PHE A 13 34.41 -20.63 18.81
N ALA A 14 34.61 -21.80 18.24
CA ALA A 14 34.09 -22.15 16.93
C ALA A 14 32.58 -22.30 16.92
N VAL A 15 31.99 -22.88 17.97
CA VAL A 15 30.53 -23.00 18.12
C VAL A 15 29.89 -21.63 18.40
N GLY A 16 30.51 -20.79 19.22
CA GLY A 16 30.05 -19.43 19.47
C GLY A 16 30.08 -18.54 18.22
N ALA A 17 31.13 -18.65 17.41
CA ALA A 17 31.23 -17.92 16.13
C ALA A 17 30.20 -18.39 15.10
N ALA A 18 29.93 -19.69 15.03
CA ALA A 18 28.91 -20.25 14.13
C ALA A 18 27.49 -19.85 14.56
N LEU A 19 27.19 -19.83 15.85
CA LEU A 19 25.90 -19.33 16.37
C LEU A 19 25.74 -17.82 16.14
N TYR A 20 26.80 -17.02 16.32
CA TYR A 20 26.78 -15.58 16.04
C TYR A 20 26.63 -15.30 14.56
N ALA A 21 27.27 -16.07 13.68
CA ALA A 21 27.11 -15.99 12.25
C ALA A 21 25.67 -16.34 11.80
N GLN A 22 25.07 -17.38 12.36
CA GLN A 22 23.67 -17.76 12.07
C GLN A 22 22.67 -16.67 12.51
N THR A 23 22.86 -16.05 13.69
CA THR A 23 21.97 -14.97 14.15
C THR A 23 22.13 -13.68 13.34
N THR A 24 23.34 -13.39 12.84
CA THR A 24 23.57 -12.24 11.97
C THR A 24 23.10 -12.47 10.53
N GLU A 25 23.11 -13.71 10.03
CA GLU A 25 22.54 -14.04 8.72
C GLU A 25 21.00 -14.03 8.76
N GLN A 26 20.38 -14.52 9.82
CA GLN A 26 18.93 -14.52 9.97
C GLN A 26 18.35 -13.09 10.08
N GLY A 27 19.04 -12.16 10.72
CA GLY A 27 18.67 -10.74 10.76
C GLY A 27 18.85 -9.99 9.44
N LYS A 28 19.70 -10.51 8.53
CA LYS A 28 19.92 -9.91 7.19
C LYS A 28 18.96 -10.42 6.12
N GLN A 29 18.20 -11.48 6.39
CA GLN A 29 17.35 -12.16 5.41
C GLN A 29 15.85 -12.00 5.62
N ASP A 30 15.41 -11.12 6.52
CA ASP A 30 13.98 -10.84 6.70
C ASP A 30 13.49 -9.86 5.63
N ALA A 31 12.67 -10.36 4.71
CA ALA A 31 12.11 -9.57 3.62
C ALA A 31 11.22 -8.43 4.13
N LEU A 32 10.46 -8.63 5.21
CA LEU A 32 9.61 -7.60 5.79
C LEU A 32 10.43 -6.47 6.42
N PHE A 33 11.53 -6.82 7.10
CA PHE A 33 12.47 -5.81 7.63
C PHE A 33 13.08 -4.96 6.50
N LEU A 34 13.49 -5.60 5.40
CA LEU A 34 14.04 -4.90 4.23
C LEU A 34 12.99 -3.97 3.59
N TYR A 35 11.75 -4.45 3.45
CA TYR A 35 10.63 -3.63 2.97
C TYR A 35 10.41 -2.40 3.85
N ASN A 36 10.32 -2.59 5.17
CA ASN A 36 10.13 -1.51 6.13
C ASN A 36 11.29 -0.51 6.15
N SER A 37 12.50 -0.96 5.79
CA SER A 37 13.70 -0.14 5.65
C SER A 37 13.81 0.55 4.28
N GLY A 38 12.83 0.38 3.38
CA GLY A 38 12.84 0.94 2.03
C GLY A 38 13.76 0.23 1.04
N ARG A 39 14.32 -0.94 1.42
CA ARG A 39 15.24 -1.76 0.60
C ARG A 39 14.45 -2.74 -0.26
N PHE A 40 13.59 -2.20 -1.15
CA PHE A 40 12.59 -2.98 -1.87
C PHE A 40 13.17 -4.06 -2.76
N GLU A 41 14.24 -3.75 -3.51
CA GLU A 41 14.89 -4.70 -4.42
C GLU A 41 15.49 -5.90 -3.68
N GLU A 42 16.01 -5.67 -2.48
CA GLU A 42 16.55 -6.76 -1.65
C GLU A 42 15.44 -7.61 -1.04
N ALA A 43 14.34 -6.97 -0.61
CA ALA A 43 13.14 -7.66 -0.14
C ALA A 43 12.57 -8.58 -1.25
N ILE A 44 12.47 -8.09 -2.49
CA ILE A 44 12.01 -8.86 -3.65
C ILE A 44 12.88 -10.10 -3.85
N LYS A 45 14.22 -9.96 -3.82
CA LYS A 45 15.15 -11.09 -3.99
C LYS A 45 15.01 -12.15 -2.90
N ILE A 46 14.79 -11.73 -1.65
CA ILE A 46 14.57 -12.67 -0.54
C ILE A 46 13.24 -13.40 -0.72
N CYS A 47 12.14 -12.66 -0.98
CA CYS A 47 10.83 -13.27 -1.23
C CYS A 47 10.86 -14.25 -2.41
N GLN A 48 11.61 -13.93 -3.47
CA GLN A 48 11.75 -14.82 -4.62
C GLN A 48 12.38 -16.17 -4.22
N LYS A 49 13.48 -16.13 -3.47
CA LYS A 49 14.14 -17.36 -2.94
C LYS A 49 13.21 -18.15 -2.01
N GLU A 50 12.46 -17.45 -1.16
CA GLU A 50 11.51 -18.09 -0.25
C GLU A 50 10.38 -18.80 -1.01
N ILE A 51 9.86 -18.19 -2.08
CA ILE A 51 8.83 -18.78 -2.95
C ILE A 51 9.40 -19.97 -3.75
N GLU A 52 10.64 -19.89 -4.22
CA GLU A 52 11.32 -21.01 -4.88
C GLU A 52 11.48 -22.22 -3.94
N GLN A 53 11.76 -21.99 -2.66
CA GLN A 53 11.88 -23.04 -1.63
C GLN A 53 10.53 -23.57 -1.16
N ASN A 54 9.54 -22.68 -1.03
CA ASN A 54 8.19 -23.01 -0.61
C ASN A 54 7.16 -22.18 -1.38
N PRO A 55 6.63 -22.69 -2.51
CA PRO A 55 5.64 -21.99 -3.33
C PRO A 55 4.32 -21.67 -2.61
N ASN A 56 4.04 -22.28 -1.47
CA ASN A 56 2.83 -22.03 -0.68
C ASN A 56 3.00 -20.95 0.40
N ARG A 57 4.14 -20.29 0.47
CA ARG A 57 4.42 -19.25 1.47
C ARG A 57 3.78 -17.91 1.08
N VAL A 58 2.51 -17.74 1.43
CA VAL A 58 1.69 -16.57 1.06
C VAL A 58 2.33 -15.24 1.49
N ASP A 59 2.92 -15.17 2.68
CA ASP A 59 3.53 -13.94 3.19
C ASP A 59 4.66 -13.43 2.29
N SER A 60 5.43 -14.33 1.65
CA SER A 60 6.48 -13.92 0.70
C SER A 60 5.90 -13.29 -0.54
N TYR A 61 4.75 -13.78 -1.06
CA TYR A 61 4.03 -13.09 -2.15
C TYR A 61 3.56 -11.71 -1.72
N VAL A 62 3.01 -11.58 -0.51
CA VAL A 62 2.52 -10.30 0.02
C VAL A 62 3.65 -9.27 0.11
N VAL A 63 4.75 -9.60 0.78
CA VAL A 63 5.89 -8.68 0.96
C VAL A 63 6.54 -8.35 -0.38
N MET A 64 6.65 -9.34 -1.28
CA MET A 64 7.13 -9.14 -2.64
C MET A 64 6.27 -8.13 -3.40
N CYS A 65 4.94 -8.31 -3.37
CA CYS A 65 4.01 -7.41 -4.07
C CYS A 65 4.03 -6.00 -3.50
N TRP A 66 4.11 -5.83 -2.17
CA TRP A 66 4.30 -4.51 -1.57
C TRP A 66 5.59 -3.84 -2.05
N SER A 67 6.69 -4.59 -2.10
CA SER A 67 7.98 -4.08 -2.57
C SER A 67 7.93 -3.69 -4.05
N LEU A 68 7.30 -4.51 -4.89
CA LEU A 68 7.12 -4.24 -6.32
C LEU A 68 6.28 -2.99 -6.58
N VAL A 69 5.19 -2.79 -5.85
CA VAL A 69 4.36 -1.58 -5.97
C VAL A 69 5.15 -0.34 -5.53
N ARG A 70 5.90 -0.41 -4.44
CA ARG A 70 6.75 0.70 -3.97
C ARG A 70 7.87 1.03 -4.95
N SER A 71 8.40 0.03 -5.66
CA SER A 71 9.38 0.19 -6.74
C SER A 71 8.75 0.52 -8.10
N ARG A 72 7.43 0.74 -8.17
CA ARG A 72 6.65 1.03 -9.39
C ARG A 72 6.70 -0.08 -10.45
N GLN A 73 7.01 -1.30 -10.05
CA GLN A 73 7.02 -2.49 -10.93
C GLN A 73 5.62 -3.12 -10.98
N TYR A 74 4.63 -2.36 -11.44
CA TYR A 74 3.21 -2.72 -11.32
C TYR A 74 2.81 -3.96 -12.12
N ALA A 75 3.42 -4.21 -13.29
CA ALA A 75 3.13 -5.39 -14.08
C ALA A 75 3.58 -6.67 -13.38
N GLU A 76 4.77 -6.66 -12.77
CA GLU A 76 5.27 -7.78 -11.98
C GLU A 76 4.45 -7.95 -10.69
N ALA A 77 4.06 -6.84 -10.04
CA ALA A 77 3.19 -6.88 -8.86
C ALA A 77 1.85 -7.56 -9.19
N GLU A 78 1.23 -7.25 -10.33
CA GLU A 78 0.00 -7.92 -10.77
C GLU A 78 0.23 -9.42 -10.99
N LEU A 79 1.33 -9.80 -11.65
CA LEU A 79 1.66 -11.20 -11.90
C LEU A 79 1.83 -11.98 -10.58
N ARG A 80 2.62 -11.44 -9.64
CA ARG A 80 2.90 -12.09 -8.35
C ARG A 80 1.70 -12.11 -7.42
N ALA A 81 0.88 -11.07 -7.42
CA ALA A 81 -0.37 -11.06 -6.65
C ALA A 81 -1.35 -12.12 -7.16
N ASN A 82 -1.49 -12.28 -8.48
CA ASN A 82 -2.30 -13.36 -9.04
C ASN A 82 -1.75 -14.75 -8.66
N ALA A 83 -0.42 -14.95 -8.70
CA ALA A 83 0.20 -16.21 -8.28
C ALA A 83 -0.07 -16.50 -6.80
N GLY A 84 0.08 -15.51 -5.92
CA GLY A 84 -0.22 -15.65 -4.50
C GLY A 84 -1.71 -15.93 -4.22
N LEU A 85 -2.62 -15.38 -5.03
CA LEU A 85 -4.05 -15.66 -4.93
C LEU A 85 -4.42 -17.07 -5.41
N LEU A 86 -3.60 -17.76 -6.22
CA LEU A 86 -3.78 -19.18 -6.48
C LEU A 86 -3.48 -20.03 -5.23
N VAL A 87 -2.56 -19.56 -4.37
CA VAL A 87 -2.22 -20.22 -3.11
C VAL A 87 -3.25 -19.89 -2.02
N SER A 88 -3.66 -18.62 -1.93
CA SER A 88 -4.63 -18.13 -0.95
C SER A 88 -5.65 -17.21 -1.60
N PRO A 89 -6.77 -17.76 -2.13
CA PRO A 89 -7.74 -17.02 -2.94
C PRO A 89 -8.45 -15.87 -2.24
N TYR A 90 -8.45 -15.87 -0.91
CA TYR A 90 -9.15 -14.87 -0.09
C TYR A 90 -8.19 -14.01 0.75
N ASP A 91 -6.89 -14.00 0.46
CA ASP A 91 -5.95 -13.13 1.17
C ASP A 91 -6.23 -11.67 0.80
N LEU A 92 -6.78 -10.93 1.75
CA LEU A 92 -7.19 -9.53 1.56
C LEU A 92 -6.01 -8.62 1.21
N ARG A 93 -4.81 -8.91 1.67
CA ARG A 93 -3.60 -8.15 1.36
C ARG A 93 -3.26 -8.27 -0.12
N LEU A 94 -3.35 -9.47 -0.68
CA LEU A 94 -3.11 -9.72 -2.10
C LEU A 94 -4.23 -9.17 -2.98
N ILE A 95 -5.49 -9.25 -2.55
CA ILE A 95 -6.64 -8.66 -3.26
C ILE A 95 -6.46 -7.15 -3.35
N GLU A 96 -6.13 -6.48 -2.25
CA GLU A 96 -5.96 -5.02 -2.21
C GLU A 96 -4.79 -4.59 -3.10
N ILE A 97 -3.63 -5.25 -2.99
CA ILE A 97 -2.45 -4.86 -3.75
C ILE A 97 -2.58 -5.16 -5.25
N LEU A 98 -3.34 -6.19 -5.62
CA LEU A 98 -3.72 -6.47 -7.01
C LEU A 98 -4.58 -5.33 -7.57
N GLY A 99 -5.49 -4.79 -6.77
CA GLY A 99 -6.27 -3.61 -7.10
C GLY A 99 -5.36 -2.39 -7.35
N GLU A 100 -4.41 -2.15 -6.46
CA GLU A 100 -3.44 -1.04 -6.57
C GLU A 100 -2.54 -1.19 -7.81
N ALA A 101 -1.99 -2.37 -8.06
CA ALA A 101 -1.18 -2.63 -9.26
C ALA A 101 -1.98 -2.39 -10.55
N ARG A 102 -3.21 -2.90 -10.62
CA ARG A 102 -4.11 -2.68 -11.77
C ARG A 102 -4.51 -1.22 -11.95
N PHE A 103 -4.67 -0.47 -10.85
CA PHE A 103 -4.95 0.97 -10.90
C PHE A 103 -3.83 1.73 -11.62
N TYR A 104 -2.57 1.47 -11.24
CA TYR A 104 -1.41 2.11 -11.86
C TYR A 104 -1.15 1.65 -13.31
N LEU A 105 -1.57 0.43 -13.66
CA LEU A 105 -1.53 -0.09 -15.03
C LEU A 105 -2.68 0.45 -15.90
N GLY A 106 -3.59 1.27 -15.37
CA GLY A 106 -4.75 1.75 -16.12
C GLY A 106 -5.83 0.70 -16.36
N LYS A 107 -5.74 -0.48 -15.75
CA LYS A 107 -6.73 -1.57 -15.82
C LYS A 107 -7.93 -1.26 -14.90
N ASN A 108 -8.61 -0.14 -15.17
CA ASN A 108 -9.56 0.50 -14.26
C ASN A 108 -10.72 -0.41 -13.81
N ASN A 109 -11.27 -1.26 -14.70
CA ASN A 109 -12.36 -2.17 -14.32
C ASN A 109 -11.87 -3.27 -13.38
N GLY A 110 -10.72 -3.89 -13.70
CA GLY A 110 -10.12 -4.92 -12.85
C GLY A 110 -9.64 -4.37 -11.49
N ALA A 111 -9.17 -3.12 -11.43
CA ALA A 111 -8.84 -2.46 -10.18
C ALA A 111 -10.09 -2.24 -9.32
N MET A 112 -11.18 -1.71 -9.91
CA MET A 112 -12.45 -1.50 -9.22
C MET A 112 -12.99 -2.80 -8.61
N GLU A 113 -12.95 -3.89 -9.39
CA GLU A 113 -13.39 -5.22 -8.93
C GLU A 113 -12.61 -5.68 -7.68
N GLN A 114 -11.29 -5.51 -7.67
CA GLN A 114 -10.48 -5.94 -6.52
C GLN A 114 -10.76 -5.09 -5.28
N PHE A 115 -10.88 -3.76 -5.42
CA PHE A 115 -11.23 -2.90 -4.29
C PHE A 115 -12.63 -3.19 -3.75
N GLN A 116 -13.61 -3.49 -4.59
CA GLN A 116 -14.94 -3.92 -4.16
C GLN A 116 -14.89 -5.24 -3.38
N LYS A 117 -14.12 -6.24 -3.87
CA LYS A 117 -13.89 -7.50 -3.14
C LYS A 117 -13.25 -7.25 -1.79
N TYR A 118 -12.23 -6.38 -1.75
CA TYR A 118 -11.57 -6.02 -0.50
C TYR A 118 -12.53 -5.39 0.50
N ILE A 119 -13.29 -4.36 0.09
CA ILE A 119 -14.24 -3.66 0.97
C ILE A 119 -15.36 -4.59 1.47
N ALA A 120 -15.83 -5.52 0.62
CA ALA A 120 -16.87 -6.46 1.01
C ALA A 120 -16.43 -7.48 2.08
N ALA A 121 -15.14 -7.79 2.16
CA ALA A 121 -14.60 -8.81 3.05
C ALA A 121 -13.74 -8.24 4.21
N ALA A 122 -13.25 -7.01 4.08
CA ALA A 122 -12.41 -6.39 5.11
C ALA A 122 -13.24 -5.98 6.33
N PRO A 123 -12.68 -6.11 7.56
CA PRO A 123 -13.27 -5.49 8.73
C PRO A 123 -13.47 -3.97 8.53
N GLU A 124 -14.50 -3.40 9.11
CA GLU A 124 -14.79 -1.97 8.96
C GLU A 124 -13.59 -1.06 9.27
N ASN A 125 -12.78 -1.42 10.28
CA ASN A 125 -11.56 -0.72 10.67
C ASN A 125 -10.29 -1.37 10.12
N GLY A 126 -10.39 -2.11 9.01
CA GLY A 126 -9.23 -2.70 8.35
C GLY A 126 -8.23 -1.64 7.87
N ALA A 127 -6.93 -1.93 8.01
CA ALA A 127 -5.85 -0.95 7.85
C ALA A 127 -5.81 -0.25 6.48
N ARG A 128 -6.36 -0.85 5.43
CA ARG A 128 -6.33 -0.32 4.05
C ARG A 128 -7.72 0.04 3.50
N VAL A 129 -8.75 0.05 4.35
CA VAL A 129 -10.14 0.37 3.94
C VAL A 129 -10.23 1.80 3.40
N GLY A 130 -9.62 2.77 4.08
CA GLY A 130 -9.54 4.16 3.59
C GLY A 130 -8.86 4.27 2.24
N THR A 131 -7.72 3.59 2.08
CA THR A 131 -6.96 3.53 0.82
C THR A 131 -7.78 2.91 -0.32
N ALA A 132 -8.50 1.82 -0.08
CA ALA A 132 -9.36 1.20 -1.09
C ALA A 132 -10.48 2.15 -1.54
N TYR A 133 -11.15 2.84 -0.62
CA TYR A 133 -12.13 3.88 -0.96
C TYR A 133 -11.50 5.03 -1.75
N TYR A 134 -10.30 5.48 -1.39
CA TYR A 134 -9.59 6.50 -2.14
C TYR A 134 -9.36 6.08 -3.60
N PHE A 135 -8.82 4.90 -3.84
CA PHE A 135 -8.61 4.40 -5.21
C PHE A 135 -9.94 4.22 -5.97
N MET A 136 -11.00 3.74 -5.32
CA MET A 136 -12.33 3.69 -5.94
C MET A 136 -12.81 5.09 -6.34
N GLY A 137 -12.62 6.09 -5.48
CA GLY A 137 -12.91 7.49 -5.78
C GLY A 137 -12.15 8.00 -7.00
N GLU A 138 -10.84 7.74 -7.06
CA GLU A 138 -10.01 8.09 -8.22
C GLU A 138 -10.47 7.39 -9.52
N LEU A 139 -10.88 6.12 -9.43
CA LEU A 139 -11.43 5.39 -10.56
C LEU A 139 -12.76 5.98 -11.04
N TYR A 140 -13.61 6.47 -10.13
CA TYR A 140 -14.83 7.19 -10.49
C TYR A 140 -14.53 8.55 -11.10
N VAL A 141 -13.52 9.29 -10.60
CA VAL A 141 -13.06 10.54 -11.22
C VAL A 141 -12.59 10.30 -12.67
N ARG A 142 -11.77 9.27 -12.91
CA ARG A 142 -11.32 8.89 -14.26
C ARG A 142 -12.48 8.62 -15.23
N LYS A 143 -13.63 8.15 -14.71
CA LYS A 143 -14.84 7.88 -15.48
C LYS A 143 -15.83 9.05 -15.50
N ALA A 144 -15.46 10.22 -15.00
CA ALA A 144 -16.30 11.40 -14.83
C ALA A 144 -17.59 11.13 -14.02
N ARG A 145 -17.58 10.11 -13.15
CA ARG A 145 -18.71 9.75 -12.27
C ARG A 145 -18.55 10.46 -10.92
N TYR A 146 -18.65 11.78 -10.95
CA TYR A 146 -18.24 12.62 -9.83
C TYR A 146 -19.08 12.45 -8.57
N LEU A 147 -20.38 12.14 -8.67
CA LEU A 147 -21.22 11.83 -7.50
C LEU A 147 -20.77 10.54 -6.80
N HIS A 148 -20.39 9.51 -7.56
CA HIS A 148 -19.83 8.28 -6.99
C HIS A 148 -18.45 8.52 -6.39
N ALA A 149 -17.65 9.40 -7.02
CA ALA A 149 -16.35 9.80 -6.51
C ALA A 149 -16.49 10.53 -5.16
N ASP A 150 -17.47 11.46 -5.02
CA ASP A 150 -17.74 12.13 -3.74
C ASP A 150 -18.06 11.11 -2.64
N ILE A 151 -18.93 10.13 -2.90
CA ILE A 151 -19.27 9.09 -1.92
C ILE A 151 -18.02 8.31 -1.47
N ALA A 152 -17.22 7.83 -2.45
CA ALA A 152 -16.04 7.02 -2.14
C ALA A 152 -14.95 7.84 -1.44
N LEU A 153 -14.64 9.05 -1.93
CA LEU A 153 -13.65 9.93 -1.31
C LEU A 153 -14.09 10.43 0.06
N SER A 154 -15.39 10.67 0.27
CA SER A 154 -15.92 10.97 1.60
C SER A 154 -15.76 9.82 2.58
N ALA A 155 -15.89 8.57 2.11
CA ALA A 155 -15.59 7.40 2.94
C ALA A 155 -14.07 7.32 3.25
N ALA A 156 -13.22 7.60 2.27
CA ALA A 156 -11.76 7.60 2.45
C ALA A 156 -11.32 8.61 3.53
N VAL A 157 -11.72 9.88 3.41
CA VAL A 157 -11.31 10.92 4.38
C VAL A 157 -11.89 10.72 5.78
N ARG A 158 -13.01 10.01 5.92
CA ARG A 158 -13.52 9.62 7.26
C ARG A 158 -12.65 8.56 7.92
N LYS A 159 -12.04 7.65 7.14
CA LYS A 159 -11.14 6.63 7.66
C LYS A 159 -9.76 7.18 7.97
N GLU A 160 -9.25 8.08 7.14
CA GLU A 160 -7.90 8.66 7.26
C GLU A 160 -7.96 10.19 7.08
N PRO A 161 -8.45 10.94 8.09
CA PRO A 161 -8.75 12.36 7.97
C PRO A 161 -7.54 13.28 7.87
N LEU A 162 -6.33 12.76 8.16
CA LEU A 162 -5.10 13.56 8.15
C LEU A 162 -4.37 13.57 6.80
N LEU A 163 -4.92 12.91 5.79
CA LEU A 163 -4.34 12.87 4.45
C LEU A 163 -4.85 14.04 3.60
N GLU A 164 -4.12 15.17 3.64
CA GLU A 164 -4.45 16.41 2.93
C GLU A 164 -4.84 16.16 1.46
N ARG A 165 -4.04 15.38 0.74
CA ARG A 165 -4.29 15.10 -0.70
C ARG A 165 -5.64 14.44 -0.96
N TRP A 166 -6.21 13.69 -0.02
CA TRP A 166 -7.52 13.07 -0.18
C TRP A 166 -8.64 14.10 -0.06
N TRP A 167 -8.49 15.10 0.80
CA TRP A 167 -9.40 16.25 0.89
C TRP A 167 -9.38 17.10 -0.39
N VAL A 168 -8.19 17.31 -0.98
CA VAL A 168 -8.08 17.98 -2.29
C VAL A 168 -8.87 17.21 -3.35
N ARG A 169 -8.73 15.87 -3.39
CA ARG A 169 -9.43 15.03 -4.36
C ARG A 169 -10.94 15.02 -4.15
N LEU A 170 -11.37 15.03 -2.90
CA LEU A 170 -12.79 15.19 -2.53
C LEU A 170 -13.33 16.55 -2.96
N GLY A 171 -12.59 17.63 -2.71
CA GLY A 171 -12.91 18.97 -3.19
C GLY A 171 -13.11 19.01 -4.70
N TYR A 172 -12.18 18.44 -5.45
CA TYR A 172 -12.28 18.33 -6.91
C TYR A 172 -13.50 17.52 -7.37
N ALA A 173 -13.77 16.37 -6.78
CA ALA A 173 -14.92 15.55 -7.14
C ALA A 173 -16.25 16.31 -6.91
N ARG A 174 -16.37 17.03 -5.80
CA ARG A 174 -17.54 17.87 -5.47
C ARG A 174 -17.68 19.08 -6.39
N GLU A 175 -16.55 19.73 -6.75
CA GLU A 175 -16.53 20.81 -7.73
C GLU A 175 -17.11 20.34 -9.07
N MET A 176 -16.63 19.22 -9.57
CA MET A 176 -17.10 18.62 -10.83
C MET A 176 -18.53 18.10 -10.76
N ALA A 177 -19.00 17.72 -9.58
CA ALA A 177 -20.40 17.39 -9.30
C ALA A 177 -21.31 18.62 -9.10
N LYS A 178 -20.76 19.85 -9.20
CA LYS A 178 -21.43 21.14 -8.93
C LYS A 178 -21.91 21.31 -7.48
N ASN A 179 -21.37 20.53 -6.56
CA ASN A 179 -21.56 20.71 -5.12
C ASN A 179 -20.53 21.72 -4.60
N TYR A 180 -20.66 22.99 -4.99
CA TYR A 180 -19.67 24.01 -4.72
C TYR A 180 -19.44 24.29 -3.24
N ARG A 181 -20.50 24.29 -2.40
CA ARG A 181 -20.36 24.47 -0.95
C ARG A 181 -19.61 23.32 -0.30
N GLY A 182 -19.93 22.09 -0.68
CA GLY A 182 -19.22 20.91 -0.19
C GLY A 182 -17.77 20.85 -0.69
N SER A 183 -17.52 21.33 -1.91
CA SER A 183 -16.17 21.46 -2.47
C SER A 183 -15.32 22.45 -1.68
N LEU A 184 -15.87 23.65 -1.41
CA LEU A 184 -15.19 24.69 -0.62
C LEU A 184 -14.79 24.14 0.76
N SER A 185 -15.71 23.49 1.46
CA SER A 185 -15.43 22.87 2.76
C SER A 185 -14.30 21.81 2.68
N ALA A 186 -14.24 21.02 1.62
CA ALA A 186 -13.18 20.02 1.47
C ALA A 186 -11.81 20.67 1.18
N TYR A 187 -11.76 21.72 0.36
CA TYR A 187 -10.52 22.48 0.14
C TYR A 187 -10.07 23.24 1.40
N ASP A 188 -11.00 23.78 2.19
CA ASP A 188 -10.68 24.43 3.46
C ASP A 188 -10.07 23.42 4.46
N GLU A 189 -10.57 22.19 4.49
CA GLU A 189 -9.99 21.14 5.33
C GLU A 189 -8.60 20.71 4.84
N ALA A 190 -8.40 20.63 3.52
CA ALA A 190 -7.06 20.39 2.96
C ALA A 190 -6.08 21.50 3.36
N LEU A 191 -6.50 22.78 3.30
CA LEU A 191 -5.67 23.92 3.70
C LEU A 191 -5.43 23.99 5.21
N ARG A 192 -6.35 23.51 6.03
CA ARG A 192 -6.14 23.38 7.46
C ARG A 192 -5.02 22.39 7.77
N LEU A 193 -4.93 21.30 7.00
CA LEU A 193 -3.87 20.27 7.14
C LEU A 193 -2.55 20.73 6.51
N ASN A 194 -2.60 21.40 5.37
CA ASN A 194 -1.44 21.93 4.66
C ASN A 194 -1.75 23.30 4.04
N PRO A 195 -1.47 24.40 4.76
CA PRO A 195 -1.73 25.76 4.28
C PRO A 195 -0.99 26.13 2.96
N SER A 196 0.08 25.42 2.62
CA SER A 196 0.87 25.65 1.40
C SER A 196 0.42 24.80 0.20
N SER A 197 -0.67 24.04 0.32
CA SER A 197 -1.20 23.21 -0.79
C SER A 197 -1.71 24.08 -1.94
N ALA A 198 -0.93 24.16 -3.01
CA ALA A 198 -1.30 24.93 -4.19
C ALA A 198 -2.59 24.42 -4.86
N ASP A 199 -2.78 23.09 -4.90
CA ASP A 199 -3.97 22.47 -5.47
C ASP A 199 -5.23 22.86 -4.69
N ALA A 200 -5.15 22.85 -3.35
CA ALA A 200 -6.27 23.27 -2.49
C ALA A 200 -6.56 24.76 -2.62
N GLN A 201 -5.52 25.62 -2.64
CA GLN A 201 -5.67 27.07 -2.81
C GLN A 201 -6.34 27.40 -4.16
N ASN A 202 -5.87 26.82 -5.24
CA ASN A 202 -6.41 27.02 -6.58
C ASN A 202 -7.87 26.51 -6.68
N GLY A 203 -8.15 25.31 -6.15
CA GLY A 203 -9.48 24.75 -6.13
C GLY A 203 -10.46 25.61 -5.34
N ARG A 204 -10.05 26.02 -4.14
CA ARG A 204 -10.83 26.93 -3.28
C ARG A 204 -11.17 28.23 -3.99
N THR A 205 -10.18 28.87 -4.63
CA THR A 205 -10.37 30.13 -5.35
C THR A 205 -11.37 29.98 -6.50
N ARG A 206 -11.23 28.95 -7.33
CA ARG A 206 -12.20 28.67 -8.41
C ARG A 206 -13.61 28.51 -7.90
N VAL A 207 -13.77 27.69 -6.85
CA VAL A 207 -15.12 27.39 -6.31
C VAL A 207 -15.73 28.60 -5.62
N ALA A 208 -14.93 29.40 -4.91
CA ALA A 208 -15.43 30.63 -4.28
C ALA A 208 -16.00 31.63 -5.31
N SER A 209 -15.41 31.74 -6.49
CA SER A 209 -15.91 32.59 -7.58
C SER A 209 -17.24 32.11 -8.20
N LEU A 210 -17.58 30.81 -8.04
CA LEU A 210 -18.82 30.22 -8.53
C LEU A 210 -19.99 30.34 -7.52
N LEU A 211 -19.71 30.81 -6.32
CA LEU A 211 -20.70 30.98 -5.25
C LEU A 211 -21.13 32.46 -5.07
N GLN A 212 -20.49 33.39 -5.78
CA GLN A 212 -20.81 34.80 -5.86
C GLN A 212 -21.91 35.04 -6.91
#